data_0beb6f8e2ae3e28d5a9213131f9e9adb
#
_entry.id   0beb6f8e2ae3e28d5a9213131f9e9adb
#
_cell.length_a   1.000
_cell.length_b   1.000
_cell.length_c   1.000
_cell.angle_alpha   90.00
_cell.angle_beta   90.00
_cell.angle_gamma   90.00
#
_symmetry.space_group_name_H-M   'P 1'
#
loop_
_entity.id
_entity.type
_entity.pdbx_description
1 polymer ?
#
loop_
_entity_poly.entity_id
_entity_poly.type
_entity_poly.pdbx_seq_one_letter_code
_entity_poly.pdbx_strand_id
1 'polypeptide(L)'
;MSLLLPQERAGTVRAMRPVDIHGDRYVDLSVELDEAAGSTTPSTGRISAGECPADLAPGDRVSVRFVMGVMVRVSRTPAAAG
;
A
#
# COMPACT_ATOMS: atom_id res chain seq x y z
N MET A 1 -16.95 14.21 9.22
CA MET A 1 -15.93 13.19 8.93
C MET A 1 -14.55 13.69 9.32
N SER A 2 -13.80 12.88 9.98
CA SER A 2 -12.48 13.30 10.46
C SER A 2 -11.39 12.81 9.55
N LEU A 3 -10.55 13.70 9.02
CA LEU A 3 -9.37 13.33 8.25
C LEU A 3 -8.26 12.80 9.14
N LEU A 4 -8.42 12.88 10.45
CA LEU A 4 -7.41 12.41 11.40
C LEU A 4 -7.54 10.92 11.67
N LEU A 5 -8.68 10.32 11.34
CA LEU A 5 -8.88 8.90 11.57
C LEU A 5 -8.19 8.08 10.49
N PRO A 6 -7.55 6.98 10.88
CA PRO A 6 -6.98 6.07 9.89
C PRO A 6 -8.06 5.52 8.96
N GLN A 7 -7.68 5.29 7.72
CA GLN A 7 -8.57 4.70 6.73
C GLN A 7 -7.90 3.48 6.12
N GLU A 8 -8.71 2.45 5.86
CA GLU A 8 -8.25 1.25 5.16
C GLU A 8 -8.90 1.23 3.79
N ARG A 9 -8.10 1.02 2.75
CA ARG A 9 -8.60 1.00 1.39
C ARG A 9 -8.02 -0.20 0.66
N ALA A 10 -8.88 -0.90 -0.08
CA ALA A 10 -8.47 -2.06 -0.85
C ALA A 10 -7.90 -1.62 -2.20
N GLY A 11 -6.95 -2.38 -2.70
CA GLY A 11 -6.37 -2.10 -3.99
C GLY A 11 -5.50 -3.23 -4.49
N THR A 12 -4.85 -2.97 -5.62
CA THR A 12 -3.95 -3.92 -6.27
C THR A 12 -2.59 -3.27 -6.44
N VAL A 13 -1.54 -3.98 -6.07
CA VAL A 13 -0.18 -3.47 -6.23
C VAL A 13 0.14 -3.36 -7.72
N ARG A 14 0.62 -2.19 -8.13
CA ARG A 14 1.03 -1.94 -9.50
C ARG A 14 2.54 -2.01 -9.63
N ALA A 15 3.26 -1.54 -8.63
CA ALA A 15 4.71 -1.55 -8.63
C ALA A 15 5.21 -1.48 -7.20
N MET A 16 6.38 -2.03 -6.96
CA MET A 16 7.05 -1.90 -5.68
C MET A 16 8.55 -1.93 -5.89
N ARG A 17 9.27 -1.23 -5.02
CA ARG A 17 10.71 -1.17 -5.11
C ARG A 17 11.30 -1.03 -3.69
N PRO A 18 12.19 -1.95 -3.30
CA PRO A 18 12.90 -1.79 -2.02
C PRO A 18 13.87 -0.62 -2.11
N VAL A 19 13.98 0.13 -1.01
CA VAL A 19 14.88 1.28 -0.93
C VAL A 19 15.57 1.23 0.43
N ASP A 20 16.89 1.39 0.42
CA ASP A 20 17.66 1.52 1.66
C ASP A 20 18.03 2.98 1.86
N ILE A 21 17.71 3.51 3.05
CA ILE A 21 18.05 4.88 3.39
C ILE A 21 18.73 4.83 4.75
N HIS A 22 20.03 5.15 4.78
CA HIS A 22 20.81 5.17 6.01
C HIS A 22 20.71 3.88 6.82
N GLY A 23 20.67 2.74 6.12
CA GLY A 23 20.59 1.44 6.76
C GLY A 23 19.18 0.98 7.08
N ASP A 24 18.19 1.83 6.94
CA ASP A 24 16.80 1.45 7.15
C ASP A 24 16.18 1.03 5.83
N ARG A 25 15.35 0.00 5.88
CA ARG A 25 14.70 -0.51 4.69
C ARG A 25 13.29 0.01 4.55
N TYR A 26 12.99 0.47 3.34
CA TYR A 26 11.67 0.98 2.97
C TYR A 26 11.23 0.33 1.67
N VAL A 27 9.95 0.46 1.37
CA VAL A 27 9.41 0.02 0.08
C VAL A 27 8.67 1.19 -0.54
N ASP A 28 9.05 1.54 -1.75
CA ASP A 28 8.28 2.49 -2.55
C ASP A 28 7.19 1.69 -3.25
N LEU A 29 5.95 2.08 -3.05
CA LEU A 29 4.81 1.29 -3.46
C LEU A 29 3.85 2.13 -4.29
N SER A 30 3.35 1.54 -5.37
CA SER A 30 2.27 2.12 -6.17
C SER A 30 1.09 1.15 -6.13
N VAL A 31 -0.06 1.64 -5.73
CA VAL A 31 -1.27 0.83 -5.59
C VAL A 31 -2.41 1.47 -6.36
N GLU A 32 -3.09 0.67 -7.16
CA GLU A 32 -4.34 1.10 -7.77
C GLU A 32 -5.45 0.78 -6.80
N LEU A 33 -6.04 1.81 -6.21
CA LEU A 33 -7.14 1.61 -5.26
C LEU A 33 -8.40 1.23 -6.03
N ASP A 34 -9.19 0.33 -5.46
CA ASP A 34 -10.41 -0.14 -6.12
C ASP A 34 -11.35 1.02 -6.41
N GLU A 35 -11.46 1.96 -5.50
CA GLU A 35 -12.36 3.11 -5.66
C GLU A 35 -11.89 4.07 -6.74
N ALA A 36 -10.65 3.93 -7.19
CA ALA A 36 -10.06 4.75 -8.24
C ALA A 36 -9.65 3.90 -9.44
N ALA A 37 -10.25 2.73 -9.59
CA ALA A 37 -9.95 1.83 -10.69
C ALA A 37 -10.20 2.56 -12.01
N GLY A 38 -9.27 2.42 -12.95
CA GLY A 38 -9.35 3.14 -14.20
C GLY A 38 -8.63 4.47 -14.19
N SER A 39 -8.23 4.97 -13.02
CA SER A 39 -7.43 6.17 -12.93
C SER A 39 -6.02 5.90 -13.48
N THR A 40 -5.45 6.88 -14.14
CA THR A 40 -4.09 6.77 -14.66
C THR A 40 -3.04 7.04 -13.57
N THR A 41 -3.47 7.54 -12.42
CA THR A 41 -2.55 7.93 -11.36
C THR A 41 -2.73 7.01 -10.15
N PRO A 42 -1.83 6.07 -9.92
CA PRO A 42 -1.94 5.22 -8.73
C PRO A 42 -1.58 6.01 -7.47
N SER A 43 -2.01 5.48 -6.34
CA SER A 43 -1.59 6.01 -5.05
C SER A 43 -0.18 5.50 -4.76
N THR A 44 0.70 6.38 -4.34
CA THR A 44 2.10 6.02 -4.08
C THR A 44 2.48 6.38 -2.65
N GLY A 45 3.45 5.66 -2.13
CA GLY A 45 3.97 5.95 -0.82
C GLY A 45 5.25 5.19 -0.54
N ARG A 46 5.98 5.66 0.45
CA ARG A 46 7.16 4.97 0.97
C ARG A 46 6.84 4.50 2.36
N ILE A 47 6.90 3.20 2.58
CA ILE A 47 6.58 2.61 3.87
C ILE A 47 7.75 1.82 4.38
N SER A 48 7.83 1.68 5.71
CA SER A 48 8.86 0.85 6.31
C SER A 48 8.68 -0.60 5.85
N ALA A 49 9.77 -1.27 5.57
CA ALA A 49 9.70 -2.67 5.14
C ALA A 49 8.99 -3.55 6.16
N GLY A 50 9.05 -3.19 7.44
CA GLY A 50 8.33 -3.93 8.48
C GLY A 50 6.82 -3.75 8.45
N GLU A 51 6.33 -2.77 7.71
CA GLU A 51 4.90 -2.51 7.58
C GLU A 51 4.36 -3.01 6.23
N CYS A 52 5.07 -3.90 5.58
CA CYS A 52 4.74 -4.40 4.26
C CYS A 52 5.07 -5.89 4.20
N PRO A 53 4.23 -6.72 3.57
CA PRO A 53 4.58 -8.13 3.42
C PRO A 53 5.90 -8.27 2.65
N ALA A 54 6.73 -9.20 3.10
CA ALA A 54 8.07 -9.34 2.53
C ALA A 54 8.06 -9.85 1.09
N ASP A 55 7.04 -10.59 0.74
CA ASP A 55 6.93 -11.22 -0.58
C ASP A 55 5.88 -10.56 -1.47
N LEU A 56 5.57 -9.30 -1.19
CA LEU A 56 4.58 -8.57 -1.97
C LEU A 56 5.09 -8.40 -3.40
N ALA A 57 4.18 -8.53 -4.36
CA ALA A 57 4.51 -8.44 -5.79
C ALA A 57 3.41 -7.71 -6.55
N PRO A 58 3.74 -7.14 -7.71
CA PRO A 58 2.71 -6.53 -8.55
C PRO A 58 1.60 -7.52 -8.86
N GLY A 59 0.37 -7.07 -8.81
CA GLY A 59 -0.80 -7.90 -9.00
C GLY A 59 -1.42 -8.39 -7.70
N ASP A 60 -0.72 -8.29 -6.59
CA ASP A 60 -1.26 -8.73 -5.30
C ASP A 60 -2.37 -7.81 -4.84
N ARG A 61 -3.38 -8.43 -4.22
CA ARG A 61 -4.48 -7.69 -3.61
C ARG A 61 -4.08 -7.30 -2.19
N VAL A 62 -4.30 -6.05 -1.86
CA VAL A 62 -3.84 -5.52 -0.57
C VAL A 62 -4.89 -4.61 0.05
N SER A 63 -4.75 -4.44 1.36
CA SER A 63 -5.44 -3.38 2.10
C SER A 63 -4.36 -2.39 2.52
N VAL A 64 -4.59 -1.12 2.23
CA VAL A 64 -3.63 -0.06 2.52
C VAL A 64 -4.20 0.82 3.60
N ARG A 65 -3.40 1.07 4.63
CA ARG A 65 -3.78 1.97 5.70
C ARG A 65 -3.22 3.35 5.43
N PHE A 66 -4.11 4.34 5.45
CA PHE A 66 -3.75 5.74 5.31
C PHE A 66 -3.99 6.47 6.62
N VAL A 67 -3.06 7.32 6.97
CA VAL A 67 -3.21 8.23 8.10
C VAL A 67 -2.95 9.63 7.58
N MET A 68 -3.96 10.50 7.70
CA MET A 68 -3.88 11.88 7.21
C MET A 68 -3.45 11.93 5.74
N GLY A 69 -3.97 10.99 4.95
CA GLY A 69 -3.68 10.96 3.52
C GLY A 69 -2.35 10.31 3.16
N VAL A 70 -1.61 9.82 4.13
CA VAL A 70 -0.30 9.21 3.89
C VAL A 70 -0.41 7.71 4.07
N MET A 71 0.14 6.96 3.11
CA MET A 71 0.20 5.51 3.17
C MET A 71 1.20 5.10 4.25
N VAL A 72 0.75 4.32 5.25
CA VAL A 72 1.61 3.96 6.37
C VAL A 72 1.79 2.46 6.55
N ARG A 73 0.89 1.65 5.99
CA ARG A 73 0.97 0.20 6.14
C ARG A 73 0.23 -0.48 5.00
N VAL A 74 0.75 -1.62 4.59
CA VAL A 74 0.10 -2.45 3.58
C VAL A 74 0.02 -3.87 4.11
N SER A 75 -1.16 -4.46 4.01
CA SER A 75 -1.38 -5.86 4.37
C SER A 75 -1.92 -6.59 3.16
N ARG A 76 -1.54 -7.86 3.01
CA ARG A 76 -2.14 -8.66 1.96
C ARG A 76 -3.59 -8.94 2.32
N THR A 77 -4.50 -8.70 1.36
CA THR A 77 -5.89 -9.03 1.56
C THR A 77 -6.00 -10.55 1.66
N PRO A 78 -6.66 -11.08 2.69
CA PRO A 78 -6.84 -12.52 2.79
C PRO A 78 -7.50 -13.02 1.52
N ALA A 79 -6.99 -14.11 1.00
CA ALA A 79 -7.62 -14.77 -0.13
C ALA A 79 -9.08 -14.90 0.23
N ALA A 80 -9.90 -14.38 -0.63
CA ALA A 80 -11.32 -14.43 -0.44
C ALA A 80 -11.60 -15.84 0.06
N ALA A 81 -11.90 -15.90 1.29
CA ALA A 81 -12.13 -17.16 1.88
C ALA A 81 -13.21 -17.79 1.07
N GLY A 82 -12.76 -18.22 0.19
CA GLY A 82 -13.69 -18.86 -0.76
C GLY A 82 -14.64 -18.36 -0.27
#